data_ec88af0af884857d856576da4c4e39a6
#
_entry.id   ec88af0af884857d856576da4c4e39a6
#
_cell.length_a   1.000
_cell.length_b   1.000
_cell.length_c   1.000
_cell.angle_alpha   90.00
_cell.angle_beta   90.00
_cell.angle_gamma   90.00
#
_symmetry.space_group_name_H-M   'P 1'
#
loop_
_entity.id
_entity.type
_entity.pdbx_description
1 polymer ?
#
loop_
_entity_poly.entity_id
_entity_poly.type
_entity_poly.pdbx_seq_one_letter_code
_entity_poly.pdbx_strand_id
1 'polypeptide(L)'
;MTKLTIHSPAGLHQVDVADGQTVREALDTTDWRVRAACGGIGSCGACVVQVKSGDVNPLTLPEYQRLDEAARAKGWRLSCQLRLNGDTQIHTTHLAKPSPWRSIPKADLMQHTLQCKDISQYVYGIAVDLGTTHLRVTLWNRRTGQRIASRKGVNPQDSYGADVLTRLDVALQHPEKARKLSEFARVAIIKALRDMLAREVGEIKSMLSEIGQVMIVGNTAMLTLLTNHGYADLLNPDFWQTQIHCQPVDYDEWHAQWLLPHAKITVLPPVAGFVGSDLTADLVATKLCNSSNAAMLIDVGTNTEIALWTGKKLLITSVPGGSALESVGIQNGMPPESGAIVHIKQSENGLIVETIDNDLALGFCGSGLLDAIAVLVATKVLKPSGRFAQSTGGAGFALIADNPHTMIIGRDIDAFQRAKAAIASAMETLLEFAQMSWDEIERLCVCGAFGRHLNIENAQALGLLPPISPEKIELNADASLAGCELALLCKDNVALFEKMTANAQTYNLSLIPSYEDRYINHLLLKPIKSGEFS
;
A
#
# COMPACT_ATOMS: atom_id res chain seq x y z
N MET A 1 -19.15 -0.23 -12.71
CA MET A 1 -18.90 -1.28 -11.70
C MET A 1 -20.23 -1.92 -11.34
N THR A 2 -20.27 -3.22 -11.27
CA THR A 2 -21.48 -4.02 -11.02
C THR A 2 -21.43 -4.54 -9.58
N LYS A 3 -22.54 -4.54 -8.85
CA LYS A 3 -22.58 -5.03 -7.47
C LYS A 3 -22.84 -6.52 -7.42
N LEU A 4 -21.97 -7.22 -6.68
CA LEU A 4 -22.13 -8.64 -6.37
C LEU A 4 -22.57 -8.78 -4.91
N THR A 5 -23.80 -9.27 -4.69
CA THR A 5 -24.28 -9.62 -3.35
C THR A 5 -24.02 -11.10 -3.09
N ILE A 6 -23.33 -11.39 -2.00
CA ILE A 6 -22.87 -12.73 -1.61
C ILE A 6 -23.68 -13.20 -0.41
N HIS A 7 -24.45 -14.26 -0.57
CA HIS A 7 -25.07 -14.99 0.52
C HIS A 7 -24.11 -16.08 0.98
N SER A 8 -23.54 -15.94 2.15
CA SER A 8 -22.65 -16.91 2.76
C SER A 8 -23.22 -17.45 4.07
N PRO A 9 -22.68 -18.52 4.65
CA PRO A 9 -23.06 -18.97 6.00
C PRO A 9 -22.82 -17.91 7.09
N ALA A 10 -21.95 -16.93 6.84
CA ALA A 10 -21.64 -15.83 7.76
C ALA A 10 -22.54 -14.59 7.58
N GLY A 11 -23.43 -14.58 6.58
CA GLY A 11 -24.36 -13.48 6.32
C GLY A 11 -24.33 -12.97 4.89
N LEU A 12 -24.88 -11.77 4.70
CA LEU A 12 -24.96 -11.03 3.43
C LEU A 12 -23.78 -10.06 3.32
N HIS A 13 -23.12 -10.08 2.17
CA HIS A 13 -21.97 -9.22 1.89
C HIS A 13 -22.08 -8.66 0.47
N GLN A 14 -21.51 -7.50 0.23
CA GLN A 14 -21.48 -6.87 -1.09
C GLN A 14 -20.05 -6.59 -1.53
N VAL A 15 -19.77 -6.78 -2.81
CA VAL A 15 -18.47 -6.52 -3.44
C VAL A 15 -18.68 -5.87 -4.79
N ASP A 16 -17.91 -4.86 -5.11
CA ASP A 16 -17.88 -4.26 -6.44
C ASP A 16 -17.03 -5.11 -7.39
N VAL A 17 -17.59 -5.41 -8.55
CA VAL A 17 -16.95 -6.20 -9.61
C VAL A 17 -16.66 -5.30 -10.80
N ALA A 18 -15.39 -5.23 -11.21
CA ALA A 18 -15.00 -4.44 -12.37
C ALA A 18 -15.43 -5.11 -13.67
N ASP A 19 -15.63 -4.30 -14.72
CA ASP A 19 -16.02 -4.82 -16.03
C ASP A 19 -14.99 -5.83 -16.56
N GLY A 20 -15.48 -6.98 -16.99
CA GLY A 20 -14.65 -8.09 -17.47
C GLY A 20 -13.96 -8.92 -16.37
N GLN A 21 -14.05 -8.52 -15.10
CA GLN A 21 -13.57 -9.31 -13.97
C GLN A 21 -14.46 -10.54 -13.75
N THR A 22 -13.87 -11.67 -13.37
CA THR A 22 -14.64 -12.84 -12.97
C THR A 22 -15.08 -12.73 -11.50
N VAL A 23 -16.20 -13.38 -11.18
CA VAL A 23 -16.68 -13.46 -9.79
C VAL A 23 -15.62 -14.05 -8.85
N ARG A 24 -14.84 -15.04 -9.30
CA ARG A 24 -13.73 -15.58 -8.50
C ARG A 24 -12.68 -14.52 -8.18
N GLU A 25 -12.24 -13.74 -9.17
CA GLU A 25 -11.25 -12.69 -8.96
C GLU A 25 -11.76 -11.65 -7.95
N ALA A 26 -13.04 -11.29 -8.00
CA ALA A 26 -13.65 -10.41 -7.01
C ALA A 26 -13.68 -11.05 -5.61
N LEU A 27 -14.14 -12.30 -5.50
CA LEU A 27 -14.14 -13.02 -4.22
C LEU A 27 -12.74 -13.23 -3.62
N ASP A 28 -11.71 -13.34 -4.45
CA ASP A 28 -10.31 -13.51 -3.99
C ASP A 28 -9.74 -12.26 -3.31
N THR A 29 -10.37 -11.10 -3.45
CA THR A 29 -10.02 -9.87 -2.70
C THR A 29 -10.69 -9.80 -1.32
N THR A 30 -11.58 -10.74 -0.99
CA THR A 30 -12.42 -10.75 0.21
C THR A 30 -12.13 -11.95 1.11
N ASP A 31 -12.80 -12.01 2.25
CA ASP A 31 -12.80 -13.17 3.16
C ASP A 31 -13.63 -14.35 2.63
N TRP A 32 -14.52 -14.11 1.65
CA TRP A 32 -15.42 -15.12 1.10
C TRP A 32 -14.84 -15.84 -0.12
N ARG A 33 -13.54 -16.06 -0.11
CA ARG A 33 -12.82 -16.80 -1.15
C ARG A 33 -13.42 -18.20 -1.33
N VAL A 34 -13.68 -18.58 -2.56
CA VAL A 34 -14.10 -19.95 -2.88
C VAL A 34 -12.90 -20.85 -3.16
N ARG A 35 -13.08 -22.17 -3.08
CA ARG A 35 -12.02 -23.13 -3.43
C ARG A 35 -11.62 -22.96 -4.88
N ALA A 36 -10.32 -23.04 -5.17
CA ALA A 36 -9.77 -22.98 -6.53
C ALA A 36 -8.45 -23.75 -6.59
N ALA A 37 -8.15 -24.34 -7.76
CA ALA A 37 -6.92 -25.12 -7.95
C ALA A 37 -6.43 -25.15 -9.40
N CYS A 38 -7.02 -24.38 -10.33
CA CYS A 38 -6.67 -24.49 -11.76
C CYS A 38 -6.39 -23.13 -12.43
N GLY A 39 -6.07 -22.09 -11.70
CA GLY A 39 -5.76 -20.78 -12.28
C GLY A 39 -6.90 -20.11 -13.06
N GLY A 40 -8.16 -20.52 -12.86
CA GLY A 40 -9.28 -19.90 -13.55
C GLY A 40 -9.67 -20.51 -14.89
N ILE A 41 -8.97 -21.54 -15.38
CA ILE A 41 -9.29 -22.19 -16.66
C ILE A 41 -10.55 -23.10 -16.61
N GLY A 42 -11.15 -23.28 -15.41
CA GLY A 42 -12.38 -24.03 -15.22
C GLY A 42 -12.21 -25.56 -15.12
N SER A 43 -10.97 -26.07 -15.18
CA SER A 43 -10.70 -27.52 -15.25
C SER A 43 -10.91 -28.27 -13.92
N CYS A 44 -10.78 -27.63 -12.75
CA CYS A 44 -10.90 -28.29 -11.44
C CYS A 44 -12.32 -28.43 -10.92
N GLY A 45 -13.28 -27.59 -11.39
CA GLY A 45 -14.65 -27.58 -10.90
C GLY A 45 -14.84 -27.16 -9.42
N ALA A 46 -13.80 -26.66 -8.74
CA ALA A 46 -13.84 -26.42 -7.30
C ALA A 46 -14.49 -25.08 -6.89
N CYS A 47 -14.51 -24.10 -7.79
CA CYS A 47 -14.96 -22.74 -7.51
C CYS A 47 -16.46 -22.51 -7.75
N VAL A 48 -17.29 -23.47 -7.33
CA VAL A 48 -18.73 -23.47 -7.60
C VAL A 48 -19.44 -22.43 -6.73
N VAL A 49 -20.30 -21.64 -7.38
CA VAL A 49 -21.25 -20.71 -6.74
C VAL A 49 -22.62 -20.88 -7.38
N GLN A 50 -23.69 -20.52 -6.67
CA GLN A 50 -25.03 -20.56 -7.21
C GLN A 50 -25.53 -19.14 -7.48
N VAL A 51 -25.85 -18.82 -8.73
CA VAL A 51 -26.51 -17.56 -9.10
C VAL A 51 -27.97 -17.63 -8.64
N LYS A 52 -28.39 -16.67 -7.83
CA LYS A 52 -29.76 -16.54 -7.32
C LYS A 52 -30.59 -15.59 -8.17
N SER A 53 -30.01 -14.50 -8.59
CA SER A 53 -30.63 -13.49 -9.45
C SER A 53 -29.55 -12.62 -10.10
N GLY A 54 -29.88 -11.94 -11.17
CA GLY A 54 -29.01 -11.03 -11.91
C GLY A 54 -28.73 -11.49 -13.33
N ASP A 55 -28.14 -10.59 -14.13
CA ASP A 55 -27.73 -10.87 -15.50
C ASP A 55 -26.24 -11.24 -15.55
N VAL A 56 -25.94 -12.36 -16.18
CA VAL A 56 -24.59 -12.94 -16.23
C VAL A 56 -24.29 -13.50 -17.62
N ASN A 57 -23.02 -13.70 -17.93
CA ASN A 57 -22.60 -14.30 -19.20
C ASN A 57 -23.21 -15.70 -19.39
N PRO A 58 -23.41 -16.17 -20.64
CA PRO A 58 -23.82 -17.54 -20.95
C PRO A 58 -22.88 -18.59 -20.37
N LEU A 59 -23.37 -19.81 -20.19
CA LEU A 59 -22.53 -20.95 -19.77
C LEU A 59 -21.35 -21.15 -20.72
N THR A 60 -20.18 -21.37 -20.16
CA THR A 60 -18.94 -21.62 -20.89
C THR A 60 -18.71 -23.11 -21.12
N LEU A 61 -17.83 -23.46 -22.06
CA LEU A 61 -17.48 -24.86 -22.32
C LEU A 61 -16.96 -25.61 -21.08
N PRO A 62 -16.06 -25.02 -20.26
CA PRO A 62 -15.64 -25.65 -19.00
C PRO A 62 -16.79 -25.92 -18.03
N GLU A 63 -17.82 -25.06 -17.98
CA GLU A 63 -18.99 -25.29 -17.15
C GLU A 63 -19.85 -26.45 -17.64
N TYR A 64 -20.01 -26.59 -18.93
CA TYR A 64 -20.71 -27.76 -19.51
C TYR A 64 -19.96 -29.06 -19.21
N GLN A 65 -18.65 -29.03 -19.17
CA GLN A 65 -17.84 -30.23 -18.90
C GLN A 65 -17.79 -30.60 -17.40
N ARG A 66 -17.97 -29.66 -16.50
CA ARG A 66 -17.77 -29.84 -15.05
C ARG A 66 -19.02 -29.84 -14.21
N LEU A 67 -20.10 -29.25 -14.70
CA LEU A 67 -21.39 -29.19 -14.02
C LEU A 67 -22.39 -30.08 -14.77
N ASP A 68 -23.06 -30.95 -14.05
CA ASP A 68 -24.13 -31.74 -14.62
C ASP A 68 -25.37 -30.87 -14.96
N GLU A 69 -26.31 -31.43 -15.69
CA GLU A 69 -27.49 -30.71 -16.15
C GLU A 69 -28.36 -30.22 -14.98
N ALA A 70 -28.49 -31.03 -13.95
CA ALA A 70 -29.29 -30.68 -12.77
C ALA A 70 -28.66 -29.50 -11.97
N ALA A 71 -27.34 -29.45 -11.87
CA ALA A 71 -26.64 -28.32 -11.26
C ALA A 71 -26.81 -27.05 -12.09
N ARG A 72 -26.61 -27.12 -13.41
CA ARG A 72 -26.82 -25.99 -14.32
C ARG A 72 -28.24 -25.44 -14.26
N ALA A 73 -29.24 -26.34 -14.27
CA ALA A 73 -30.66 -25.96 -14.14
C ALA A 73 -30.98 -25.24 -12.82
N LYS A 74 -30.22 -25.53 -11.74
CA LYS A 74 -30.34 -24.86 -10.45
C LYS A 74 -29.52 -23.57 -10.34
N GLY A 75 -28.91 -23.10 -11.42
CA GLY A 75 -28.11 -21.86 -11.44
C GLY A 75 -26.71 -22.02 -10.90
N TRP A 76 -26.17 -23.24 -10.75
CA TRP A 76 -24.77 -23.42 -10.36
C TRP A 76 -23.83 -23.04 -11.50
N ARG A 77 -22.78 -22.30 -11.17
CA ARG A 77 -21.77 -21.75 -12.09
C ARG A 77 -20.36 -21.93 -11.51
N LEU A 78 -19.35 -21.93 -12.36
CA LEU A 78 -17.97 -21.81 -11.94
C LEU A 78 -17.61 -20.34 -11.82
N SER A 79 -17.33 -19.86 -10.61
CA SER A 79 -17.06 -18.42 -10.38
C SER A 79 -15.88 -17.87 -11.20
N CYS A 80 -14.91 -18.72 -11.57
CA CYS A 80 -13.82 -18.35 -12.46
C CYS A 80 -14.23 -18.17 -13.94
N GLN A 81 -15.41 -18.63 -14.33
CA GLN A 81 -15.99 -18.50 -15.66
C GLN A 81 -17.18 -17.52 -15.68
N LEU A 82 -17.64 -17.13 -14.49
CA LEU A 82 -18.80 -16.26 -14.30
C LEU A 82 -18.39 -14.80 -14.36
N ARG A 83 -19.02 -14.04 -15.26
CA ARG A 83 -18.90 -12.57 -15.37
C ARG A 83 -20.28 -11.97 -15.26
N LEU A 84 -20.33 -10.77 -14.66
CA LEU A 84 -21.56 -10.05 -14.39
C LEU A 84 -21.84 -9.04 -15.50
N ASN A 85 -23.09 -9.02 -15.99
CA ASN A 85 -23.59 -7.98 -16.91
C ASN A 85 -24.46 -6.95 -16.17
N GLY A 86 -24.81 -7.23 -14.91
CA GLY A 86 -25.62 -6.37 -14.04
C GLY A 86 -25.55 -6.84 -12.60
N ASP A 87 -26.15 -6.10 -11.69
CA ASP A 87 -26.18 -6.43 -10.26
C ASP A 87 -26.70 -7.86 -10.05
N THR A 88 -25.91 -8.65 -9.33
CA THR A 88 -26.10 -10.10 -9.25
C THR A 88 -26.02 -10.58 -7.81
N GLN A 89 -26.83 -11.57 -7.48
CA GLN A 89 -26.79 -12.25 -6.18
C GLN A 89 -26.31 -13.69 -6.36
N ILE A 90 -25.35 -14.09 -5.54
CA ILE A 90 -24.84 -15.47 -5.50
C ILE A 90 -24.93 -16.06 -4.11
N HIS A 91 -24.99 -17.38 -4.05
CA HIS A 91 -24.84 -18.16 -2.82
C HIS A 91 -23.55 -18.96 -2.87
N THR A 92 -22.74 -18.89 -1.80
CA THR A 92 -21.48 -19.62 -1.66
C THR A 92 -21.58 -20.68 -0.58
N THR A 93 -21.31 -21.94 -0.93
CA THR A 93 -21.29 -23.07 0.03
C THR A 93 -19.89 -23.68 0.17
N HIS A 94 -19.01 -23.44 -0.81
CA HIS A 94 -17.69 -24.05 -0.88
C HIS A 94 -16.57 -23.01 -0.65
N LEU A 95 -16.61 -22.39 0.53
CA LEU A 95 -15.58 -21.43 0.92
C LEU A 95 -14.19 -22.11 0.99
N ALA A 96 -13.16 -21.36 0.62
CA ALA A 96 -11.78 -21.76 0.87
C ALA A 96 -11.49 -21.75 2.37
N LYS A 97 -10.43 -22.44 2.78
CA LYS A 97 -9.93 -22.29 4.16
C LYS A 97 -9.55 -20.82 4.40
N PRO A 98 -9.76 -20.29 5.61
CA PRO A 98 -9.30 -18.97 5.98
C PRO A 98 -7.82 -18.78 5.62
N SER A 99 -7.48 -17.66 5.02
CA SER A 99 -6.12 -17.31 4.64
C SER A 99 -5.88 -15.84 5.01
N PRO A 100 -4.69 -15.48 5.52
CA PRO A 100 -4.33 -14.07 5.73
C PRO A 100 -4.03 -13.35 4.41
N TRP A 101 -3.99 -14.07 3.29
CA TRP A 101 -3.64 -13.53 1.98
C TRP A 101 -4.88 -13.17 1.18
N ARG A 102 -4.87 -11.97 0.61
CA ARG A 102 -5.89 -11.46 -0.30
C ARG A 102 -5.26 -11.11 -1.64
N SER A 103 -5.98 -11.31 -2.72
CA SER A 103 -5.58 -10.78 -4.02
C SER A 103 -5.63 -9.27 -3.99
N ILE A 104 -4.66 -8.61 -4.64
CA ILE A 104 -4.73 -7.17 -4.85
C ILE A 104 -5.63 -6.93 -6.06
N PRO A 105 -6.66 -6.06 -5.97
CA PRO A 105 -7.50 -5.74 -7.12
C PRO A 105 -6.67 -5.25 -8.30
N LYS A 106 -7.02 -5.65 -9.53
CA LYS A 106 -6.26 -5.25 -10.73
C LYS A 106 -6.24 -3.73 -10.93
N ALA A 107 -7.32 -3.04 -10.54
CA ALA A 107 -7.40 -1.58 -10.59
C ALA A 107 -6.41 -0.89 -9.64
N ASP A 108 -5.98 -1.58 -8.60
CA ASP A 108 -5.04 -1.08 -7.59
C ASP A 108 -3.58 -1.33 -7.97
N LEU A 109 -3.32 -1.99 -9.09
CA LEU A 109 -1.98 -2.35 -9.55
C LEU A 109 -1.60 -1.54 -10.79
N MET A 110 -0.46 -0.88 -10.75
CA MET A 110 0.08 -0.23 -11.95
C MET A 110 0.29 -1.25 -13.07
N GLN A 111 -0.04 -0.86 -14.29
CA GLN A 111 0.10 -1.71 -15.46
C GLN A 111 1.50 -1.52 -16.08
N HIS A 112 2.16 -2.61 -16.41
CA HIS A 112 3.45 -2.62 -17.09
C HIS A 112 3.33 -3.35 -18.43
N THR A 113 3.93 -2.76 -19.46
CA THR A 113 3.98 -3.35 -20.81
C THR A 113 5.39 -3.86 -21.17
N LEU A 114 6.27 -3.97 -20.17
CA LEU A 114 7.66 -4.37 -20.39
C LEU A 114 7.77 -5.87 -20.59
N GLN A 115 8.53 -6.26 -21.62
CA GLN A 115 9.00 -7.63 -21.81
C GLN A 115 10.49 -7.69 -21.51
N CYS A 116 10.91 -8.62 -20.67
CA CYS A 116 12.32 -8.83 -20.42
C CYS A 116 12.95 -9.52 -21.63
N LYS A 117 13.94 -8.87 -22.25
CA LYS A 117 14.64 -9.41 -23.45
C LYS A 117 15.71 -10.44 -23.10
N ASP A 118 16.14 -10.50 -21.85
CA ASP A 118 17.30 -11.29 -21.40
C ASP A 118 16.87 -12.25 -20.30
N ILE A 119 16.16 -13.31 -20.69
CA ILE A 119 15.61 -14.29 -19.76
C ILE A 119 16.51 -15.52 -19.74
N SER A 120 16.92 -15.89 -18.51
CA SER A 120 17.46 -17.22 -18.22
C SER A 120 16.42 -18.31 -18.56
N GLN A 121 16.82 -19.56 -18.50
CA GLN A 121 15.92 -20.71 -18.67
C GLN A 121 14.70 -20.67 -17.72
N TYR A 122 14.81 -20.00 -16.56
CA TYR A 122 13.73 -19.87 -15.57
C TYR A 122 12.86 -18.67 -15.88
N VAL A 123 11.59 -18.95 -16.18
CA VAL A 123 10.68 -17.97 -16.78
C VAL A 123 10.01 -17.08 -15.73
N TYR A 124 9.82 -17.58 -14.50
CA TYR A 124 9.03 -16.89 -13.49
C TYR A 124 9.87 -16.08 -12.54
N GLY A 125 9.26 -15.04 -11.99
CA GLY A 125 9.89 -14.19 -10.98
C GLY A 125 8.87 -13.63 -10.01
N ILE A 126 9.37 -13.17 -8.85
CA ILE A 126 8.57 -12.65 -7.76
C ILE A 126 9.07 -11.25 -7.43
N ALA A 127 8.15 -10.29 -7.33
CA ALA A 127 8.41 -8.99 -6.74
C ALA A 127 7.74 -8.93 -5.35
N VAL A 128 8.48 -8.41 -4.39
CA VAL A 128 8.08 -8.31 -2.99
C VAL A 128 8.27 -6.88 -2.51
N ASP A 129 7.21 -6.30 -1.98
CA ASP A 129 7.25 -5.05 -1.25
C ASP A 129 6.96 -5.34 0.23
N LEU A 130 7.99 -5.16 1.05
CA LEU A 130 7.98 -5.45 2.47
C LEU A 130 7.77 -4.16 3.29
N GLY A 131 6.51 -3.77 3.45
CA GLY A 131 6.14 -2.64 4.29
C GLY A 131 6.09 -2.99 5.78
N THR A 132 6.06 -1.97 6.62
CA THR A 132 5.92 -2.13 8.09
C THR A 132 4.62 -2.83 8.46
N THR A 133 3.51 -2.43 7.85
CA THR A 133 2.16 -2.93 8.13
C THR A 133 1.75 -4.06 7.21
N HIS A 134 2.03 -3.95 5.91
CA HIS A 134 1.60 -4.90 4.90
C HIS A 134 2.77 -5.45 4.08
N LEU A 135 2.66 -6.72 3.74
CA LEU A 135 3.50 -7.40 2.76
C LEU A 135 2.71 -7.56 1.47
N ARG A 136 3.28 -7.16 0.34
CA ARG A 136 2.71 -7.31 -0.99
C ARG A 136 3.65 -8.16 -1.86
N VAL A 137 3.10 -9.14 -2.56
CA VAL A 137 3.87 -10.09 -3.39
C VAL A 137 3.16 -10.29 -4.71
N THR A 138 3.92 -10.23 -5.81
CA THR A 138 3.40 -10.53 -7.14
C THR A 138 4.25 -11.60 -7.83
N LEU A 139 3.57 -12.43 -8.63
CA LEU A 139 4.17 -13.49 -9.45
C LEU A 139 4.05 -13.10 -10.93
N TRP A 140 5.16 -13.16 -11.64
CA TRP A 140 5.28 -12.74 -13.03
C TRP A 140 5.80 -13.83 -13.93
N ASN A 141 5.25 -13.92 -15.13
CA ASN A 141 5.93 -14.53 -16.27
C ASN A 141 6.81 -13.45 -16.91
N ARG A 142 8.12 -13.54 -16.67
CA ARG A 142 9.10 -12.55 -17.12
C ARG A 142 9.27 -12.54 -18.64
N ARG A 143 9.00 -13.66 -19.32
CA ARG A 143 9.11 -13.77 -20.78
C ARG A 143 7.99 -13.02 -21.49
N THR A 144 6.77 -13.12 -20.98
CA THR A 144 5.61 -12.45 -21.57
C THR A 144 5.36 -11.06 -20.98
N GLY A 145 5.98 -10.72 -19.85
CA GLY A 145 5.67 -9.50 -19.08
C GLY A 145 4.28 -9.53 -18.46
N GLN A 146 3.72 -10.72 -18.21
CA GLN A 146 2.39 -10.88 -17.64
C GLN A 146 2.46 -11.12 -16.13
N ARG A 147 1.75 -10.31 -15.36
CA ARG A 147 1.48 -10.59 -13.94
C ARG A 147 0.48 -11.73 -13.84
N ILE A 148 0.88 -12.83 -13.20
CA ILE A 148 0.07 -14.04 -13.04
C ILE A 148 -0.85 -13.90 -11.84
N ALA A 149 -0.31 -13.43 -10.73
CA ALA A 149 -1.03 -13.32 -9.47
C ALA A 149 -0.43 -12.24 -8.57
N SER A 150 -1.23 -11.81 -7.60
CA SER A 150 -0.81 -10.87 -6.56
C SER A 150 -1.41 -11.26 -5.20
N ARG A 151 -0.67 -10.96 -4.12
CA ARG A 151 -1.18 -11.12 -2.74
C ARG A 151 -0.74 -9.97 -1.88
N LYS A 152 -1.65 -9.54 -0.99
CA LYS A 152 -1.34 -8.70 0.16
C LYS A 152 -1.74 -9.42 1.45
N GLY A 153 -1.02 -9.13 2.52
CA GLY A 153 -1.32 -9.62 3.86
C GLY A 153 -0.65 -8.74 4.91
N VAL A 154 -1.07 -8.85 6.14
CA VAL A 154 -0.44 -8.15 7.26
C VAL A 154 0.98 -8.69 7.46
N ASN A 155 1.92 -7.80 7.73
CA ASN A 155 3.28 -8.19 8.08
C ASN A 155 3.29 -8.86 9.46
N PRO A 156 3.61 -10.17 9.57
CA PRO A 156 3.50 -10.90 10.85
C PRO A 156 4.50 -10.45 11.91
N GLN A 157 5.42 -9.56 11.56
CA GLN A 157 6.32 -8.92 12.53
C GLN A 157 5.59 -7.95 13.47
N ASP A 158 4.33 -7.58 13.19
CA ASP A 158 3.46 -6.75 14.04
C ASP A 158 3.28 -7.34 15.44
N SER A 159 3.36 -8.66 15.60
CA SER A 159 3.35 -9.36 16.88
C SER A 159 4.48 -8.96 17.84
N TYR A 160 5.53 -8.31 17.33
CA TYR A 160 6.65 -7.77 18.12
C TYR A 160 6.63 -6.25 18.27
N GLY A 161 5.71 -5.57 17.62
CA GLY A 161 5.52 -4.12 17.68
C GLY A 161 4.79 -3.60 16.45
N ALA A 162 3.87 -2.66 16.68
CA ALA A 162 3.09 -2.05 15.61
C ALA A 162 3.94 -1.10 14.74
N ASP A 163 5.02 -0.55 15.27
CA ASP A 163 5.89 0.42 14.63
C ASP A 163 7.35 -0.09 14.47
N VAL A 164 8.09 0.62 13.64
CA VAL A 164 9.47 0.31 13.29
C VAL A 164 10.40 0.31 14.52
N LEU A 165 10.31 1.37 15.36
CA LEU A 165 11.24 1.56 16.48
C LEU A 165 11.07 0.47 17.53
N THR A 166 9.82 0.09 17.84
CA THR A 166 9.52 -1.02 18.77
C THR A 166 10.13 -2.34 18.27
N ARG A 167 10.03 -2.65 16.96
CA ARG A 167 10.62 -3.87 16.40
C ARG A 167 12.13 -3.86 16.43
N LEU A 168 12.76 -2.72 16.13
CA LEU A 168 14.21 -2.55 16.18
C LEU A 168 14.74 -2.69 17.62
N ASP A 169 14.06 -2.08 18.59
CA ASP A 169 14.42 -2.20 20.02
C ASP A 169 14.35 -3.64 20.49
N VAL A 170 13.23 -4.34 20.18
CA VAL A 170 13.10 -5.78 20.50
C VAL A 170 14.21 -6.61 19.84
N ALA A 171 14.58 -6.33 18.60
CA ALA A 171 15.63 -7.04 17.89
C ALA A 171 17.02 -6.78 18.52
N LEU A 172 17.28 -5.55 18.95
CA LEU A 172 18.54 -5.16 19.57
C LEU A 172 18.73 -5.79 20.95
N GLN A 173 17.67 -5.75 21.77
CA GLN A 173 17.71 -6.30 23.14
C GLN A 173 17.71 -7.83 23.19
N HIS A 174 17.17 -8.49 22.14
CA HIS A 174 16.90 -9.92 22.09
C HIS A 174 17.30 -10.55 20.75
N PRO A 175 18.56 -10.97 20.57
CA PRO A 175 19.04 -11.54 19.29
C PRO A 175 18.22 -12.75 18.81
N GLU A 176 17.65 -13.56 19.74
CA GLU A 176 16.76 -14.67 19.38
C GLU A 176 15.41 -14.19 18.81
N LYS A 177 14.92 -13.01 19.23
CA LYS A 177 13.72 -12.41 18.65
C LYS A 177 14.03 -11.75 17.31
N ALA A 178 15.23 -11.20 17.12
CA ALA A 178 15.67 -10.70 15.81
C ALA A 178 15.65 -11.81 14.75
N ARG A 179 16.14 -13.01 15.07
CA ARG A 179 16.04 -14.19 14.19
C ARG A 179 14.60 -14.57 13.90
N LYS A 180 13.70 -14.52 14.89
CA LYS A 180 12.27 -14.80 14.69
C LYS A 180 11.58 -13.76 13.81
N LEU A 181 11.92 -12.48 13.97
CA LEU A 181 11.42 -11.41 13.10
C LEU A 181 11.82 -11.66 11.63
N SER A 182 13.09 -12.03 11.39
CA SER A 182 13.57 -12.43 10.07
C SER A 182 12.82 -13.64 9.52
N GLU A 183 12.68 -14.69 10.33
CA GLU A 183 11.95 -15.90 9.95
C GLU A 183 10.47 -15.60 9.62
N PHE A 184 9.79 -14.77 10.39
CA PHE A 184 8.39 -14.41 10.17
C PHE A 184 8.20 -13.74 8.81
N ALA A 185 9.05 -12.78 8.46
CA ALA A 185 8.99 -12.11 7.16
C ALA A 185 9.29 -13.10 6.01
N ARG A 186 10.35 -13.92 6.14
CA ARG A 186 10.71 -14.94 5.14
C ARG A 186 9.60 -15.97 4.93
N VAL A 187 9.01 -16.46 6.03
CA VAL A 187 7.90 -17.44 5.97
C VAL A 187 6.65 -16.79 5.37
N ALA A 188 6.39 -15.51 5.63
CA ALA A 188 5.26 -14.80 5.05
C ALA A 188 5.39 -14.70 3.52
N ILE A 189 6.56 -14.32 3.01
CA ILE A 189 6.83 -14.24 1.57
C ILE A 189 6.54 -15.59 0.88
N ILE A 190 7.10 -16.69 1.40
CA ILE A 190 6.88 -17.99 0.78
C ILE A 190 5.45 -18.52 0.93
N LYS A 191 4.75 -18.16 2.02
CA LYS A 191 3.33 -18.50 2.18
C LYS A 191 2.46 -17.73 1.18
N ALA A 192 2.73 -16.45 0.92
CA ALA A 192 2.05 -15.69 -0.11
C ALA A 192 2.24 -16.32 -1.50
N LEU A 193 3.49 -16.68 -1.84
CA LEU A 193 3.80 -17.39 -3.09
C LEU A 193 3.04 -18.71 -3.20
N ARG A 194 3.07 -19.54 -2.17
CA ARG A 194 2.38 -20.84 -2.18
C ARG A 194 0.87 -20.68 -2.30
N ASP A 195 0.27 -19.66 -1.68
CA ASP A 195 -1.15 -19.34 -1.85
C ASP A 195 -1.46 -18.95 -3.31
N MET A 196 -0.62 -18.13 -3.96
CA MET A 196 -0.74 -17.83 -5.38
C MET A 196 -0.67 -19.09 -6.24
N LEU A 197 0.34 -19.89 -6.08
CA LEU A 197 0.56 -21.11 -6.88
C LEU A 197 -0.58 -22.12 -6.69
N ALA A 198 -1.04 -22.35 -5.47
CA ALA A 198 -2.14 -23.28 -5.18
C ALA A 198 -3.46 -22.84 -5.83
N ARG A 199 -3.70 -21.55 -5.96
CA ARG A 199 -4.97 -21.03 -6.49
C ARG A 199 -4.93 -20.74 -7.98
N GLU A 200 -3.80 -20.22 -8.48
CA GLU A 200 -3.70 -19.73 -9.86
C GLU A 200 -3.08 -20.76 -10.81
N VAL A 201 -2.27 -21.68 -10.32
CA VAL A 201 -1.50 -22.60 -11.17
C VAL A 201 -1.85 -24.08 -10.93
N GLY A 202 -2.08 -24.47 -9.68
CA GLY A 202 -2.44 -25.86 -9.32
C GLY A 202 -1.25 -26.81 -9.12
N GLU A 203 -0.08 -26.55 -9.73
CA GLU A 203 1.13 -27.37 -9.61
C GLU A 203 2.27 -26.67 -8.88
N ILE A 204 2.25 -26.73 -7.54
CA ILE A 204 3.17 -25.95 -6.71
C ILE A 204 4.62 -26.35 -6.92
N LYS A 205 4.95 -27.65 -6.93
CA LYS A 205 6.35 -28.11 -6.93
C LYS A 205 7.10 -27.79 -8.23
N SER A 206 6.47 -28.02 -9.38
CA SER A 206 7.07 -27.71 -10.68
C SER A 206 7.29 -26.21 -10.84
N MET A 207 6.34 -25.39 -10.40
CA MET A 207 6.44 -23.94 -10.51
C MET A 207 7.50 -23.32 -9.59
N LEU A 208 7.71 -23.86 -8.38
CA LEU A 208 8.77 -23.39 -7.49
C LEU A 208 10.16 -23.56 -8.13
N SER A 209 10.39 -24.65 -8.87
CA SER A 209 11.66 -24.89 -9.59
C SER A 209 11.84 -23.99 -10.83
N GLU A 210 10.78 -23.41 -11.35
CA GLU A 210 10.80 -22.49 -12.50
C GLU A 210 10.97 -21.01 -12.13
N ILE A 211 11.03 -20.70 -10.81
CA ILE A 211 11.27 -19.34 -10.35
C ILE A 211 12.76 -19.06 -10.40
N GLY A 212 13.15 -18.13 -11.26
CA GLY A 212 14.54 -17.76 -11.48
C GLY A 212 14.97 -16.47 -10.77
N GLN A 213 14.03 -15.68 -10.26
CA GLN A 213 14.37 -14.42 -9.59
C GLN A 213 13.35 -14.03 -8.53
N VAL A 214 13.86 -13.52 -7.40
CA VAL A 214 13.10 -12.83 -6.36
C VAL A 214 13.70 -11.44 -6.18
N MET A 215 12.87 -10.42 -6.30
CA MET A 215 13.24 -9.04 -6.08
C MET A 215 12.49 -8.51 -4.86
N ILE A 216 13.20 -7.88 -3.92
CA ILE A 216 12.61 -7.41 -2.65
C ILE A 216 12.96 -5.94 -2.46
N VAL A 217 11.95 -5.11 -2.22
CA VAL A 217 12.06 -3.73 -1.75
C VAL A 217 11.38 -3.59 -0.39
N GLY A 218 11.66 -2.51 0.29
CA GLY A 218 11.02 -2.12 1.54
C GLY A 218 11.77 -1.00 2.24
N ASN A 219 11.20 -0.49 3.33
CA ASN A 219 11.94 0.46 4.16
C ASN A 219 13.15 -0.20 4.82
N THR A 220 14.16 0.60 5.13
CA THR A 220 15.45 0.08 5.61
C THR A 220 15.31 -0.83 6.83
N ALA A 221 14.44 -0.48 7.78
CA ALA A 221 14.24 -1.28 8.99
C ALA A 221 13.65 -2.67 8.67
N MET A 222 12.69 -2.74 7.78
CA MET A 222 12.10 -4.03 7.36
C MET A 222 13.11 -4.88 6.62
N LEU A 223 13.97 -4.28 5.79
CA LEU A 223 15.03 -5.01 5.08
C LEU A 223 16.10 -5.53 6.03
N THR A 224 16.54 -4.73 7.02
CA THR A 224 17.51 -5.18 8.03
C THR A 224 16.94 -6.29 8.93
N LEU A 225 15.68 -6.19 9.34
CA LEU A 225 14.99 -7.23 10.09
C LEU A 225 14.75 -8.49 9.27
N LEU A 226 14.45 -8.37 7.97
CA LEU A 226 14.31 -9.51 7.05
C LEU A 226 15.61 -10.30 6.95
N THR A 227 16.73 -9.61 6.78
CA THR A 227 18.06 -10.22 6.59
C THR A 227 18.75 -10.55 7.91
N ASN A 228 18.18 -10.11 9.04
CA ASN A 228 18.79 -10.17 10.37
C ASN A 228 20.18 -9.52 10.44
N HIS A 229 20.38 -8.42 9.68
CA HIS A 229 21.67 -7.76 9.54
C HIS A 229 21.50 -6.24 9.42
N GLY A 230 22.37 -5.45 10.08
CA GLY A 230 22.41 -3.98 10.00
C GLY A 230 21.35 -3.24 10.83
N TYR A 231 20.43 -3.92 11.51
CA TYR A 231 19.36 -3.27 12.27
C TYR A 231 19.86 -2.48 13.49
N ALA A 232 21.02 -2.84 14.06
CA ALA A 232 21.60 -2.12 15.19
C ALA A 232 22.04 -0.69 14.82
N ASP A 233 22.49 -0.50 13.58
CA ASP A 233 22.97 0.79 13.10
C ASP A 233 21.83 1.82 12.98
N LEU A 234 20.60 1.37 12.75
CA LEU A 234 19.44 2.24 12.59
C LEU A 234 19.05 3.01 13.86
N LEU A 235 19.38 2.50 15.03
CA LEU A 235 19.12 3.19 16.30
C LEU A 235 20.21 4.21 16.65
N ASN A 236 21.31 4.28 15.88
CA ASN A 236 22.36 5.26 16.03
C ASN A 236 22.23 6.38 14.97
N PRO A 237 21.95 7.65 15.36
CA PRO A 237 21.81 8.77 14.44
C PRO A 237 22.98 8.99 13.49
N ASP A 238 24.19 8.59 13.87
CA ASP A 238 25.39 8.74 13.03
C ASP A 238 25.30 7.95 11.70
N PHE A 239 24.49 6.91 11.66
CA PHE A 239 24.28 6.09 10.46
C PHE A 239 23.05 6.49 9.62
N TRP A 240 22.24 7.46 10.06
CA TRP A 240 20.99 7.80 9.37
C TRP A 240 21.18 8.33 7.96
N GLN A 241 22.31 8.93 7.67
CA GLN A 241 22.66 9.44 6.33
C GLN A 241 23.54 8.48 5.52
N THR A 242 23.88 7.32 6.09
CA THR A 242 24.70 6.31 5.42
C THR A 242 23.85 5.15 4.93
N GLN A 243 24.29 4.53 3.84
CA GLN A 243 23.66 3.32 3.34
C GLN A 243 23.89 2.16 4.30
N ILE A 244 22.81 1.52 4.72
CA ILE A 244 22.87 0.33 5.57
C ILE A 244 22.94 -0.93 4.70
N HIS A 245 23.82 -1.85 5.07
CA HIS A 245 23.96 -3.10 4.36
C HIS A 245 22.84 -4.09 4.77
N CYS A 246 22.00 -4.48 3.81
CA CYS A 246 20.82 -5.33 4.01
C CYS A 246 20.85 -6.59 3.14
N GLN A 247 22.01 -7.15 2.82
CA GLN A 247 22.07 -8.38 2.06
C GLN A 247 21.97 -9.60 2.98
N PRO A 248 21.30 -10.68 2.56
CA PRO A 248 21.32 -11.93 3.29
C PRO A 248 22.74 -12.43 3.52
N VAL A 249 23.03 -12.89 4.73
CA VAL A 249 24.35 -13.47 5.07
C VAL A 249 24.45 -14.90 4.54
N ASP A 250 23.33 -15.63 4.53
CA ASP A 250 23.25 -17.03 4.10
C ASP A 250 22.12 -17.22 3.06
N TYR A 251 22.49 -17.16 1.79
CA TYR A 251 21.56 -17.42 0.68
C TYR A 251 21.14 -18.89 0.59
N ASP A 252 21.99 -19.82 1.02
CA ASP A 252 21.71 -21.26 0.94
C ASP A 252 20.59 -21.62 1.92
N GLU A 253 20.60 -21.02 3.13
CA GLU A 253 19.49 -21.14 4.07
C GLU A 253 18.15 -20.66 3.47
N TRP A 254 18.16 -19.53 2.77
CA TRP A 254 16.95 -18.99 2.14
C TRP A 254 16.46 -19.89 1.01
N HIS A 255 17.35 -20.37 0.16
CA HIS A 255 17.00 -21.31 -0.92
C HIS A 255 16.38 -22.59 -0.37
N ALA A 256 16.96 -23.16 0.68
CA ALA A 256 16.46 -24.36 1.32
C ALA A 256 15.10 -24.14 1.99
N GLN A 257 14.93 -23.04 2.70
CA GLN A 257 13.68 -22.70 3.38
C GLN A 257 12.53 -22.44 2.39
N TRP A 258 12.83 -21.75 1.29
CA TRP A 258 11.84 -21.35 0.29
C TRP A 258 11.56 -22.42 -0.76
N LEU A 259 12.43 -23.41 -0.89
CA LEU A 259 12.42 -24.41 -1.95
C LEU A 259 12.50 -23.78 -3.36
N LEU A 260 13.33 -22.75 -3.49
CA LEU A 260 13.61 -22.03 -4.74
C LEU A 260 15.07 -22.24 -5.15
N PRO A 261 15.45 -23.43 -5.64
CA PRO A 261 16.87 -23.82 -5.81
C PRO A 261 17.59 -23.00 -6.88
N HIS A 262 16.85 -22.37 -7.78
CA HIS A 262 17.39 -21.65 -8.94
C HIS A 262 17.16 -20.15 -8.90
N ALA A 263 16.47 -19.67 -7.87
CA ALA A 263 16.10 -18.26 -7.79
C ALA A 263 17.30 -17.39 -7.37
N LYS A 264 17.66 -16.40 -8.16
CA LYS A 264 18.49 -15.30 -7.69
C LYS A 264 17.67 -14.41 -6.77
N ILE A 265 17.97 -14.42 -5.47
CA ILE A 265 17.32 -13.55 -4.49
C ILE A 265 18.11 -12.24 -4.42
N THR A 266 17.42 -11.11 -4.61
CA THR A 266 18.01 -9.78 -4.57
C THR A 266 17.18 -8.90 -3.64
N VAL A 267 17.79 -8.47 -2.55
CA VAL A 267 17.26 -7.41 -1.69
C VAL A 267 17.84 -6.10 -2.23
N LEU A 268 16.98 -5.23 -2.76
CA LEU A 268 17.43 -3.96 -3.30
C LEU A 268 17.95 -3.06 -2.17
N PRO A 269 19.12 -2.43 -2.35
CA PRO A 269 19.76 -1.67 -1.28
C PRO A 269 18.94 -0.43 -0.91
N PRO A 270 18.82 -0.09 0.39
CA PRO A 270 18.27 1.18 0.82
C PRO A 270 19.16 2.34 0.40
N VAL A 271 18.60 3.54 0.36
CA VAL A 271 19.36 4.77 0.09
C VAL A 271 20.21 5.17 1.30
N ALA A 272 19.58 5.14 2.49
CA ALA A 272 20.21 5.53 3.75
C ALA A 272 19.50 4.85 4.95
N GLY A 273 19.87 5.21 6.16
CA GLY A 273 19.34 4.62 7.38
C GLY A 273 17.81 4.56 7.44
N PHE A 274 17.11 5.69 7.28
CA PHE A 274 15.64 5.71 7.27
C PHE A 274 15.02 5.95 5.89
N VAL A 275 15.77 5.74 4.80
CA VAL A 275 15.31 5.85 3.42
C VAL A 275 15.53 4.52 2.73
N GLY A 276 14.47 3.75 2.59
CA GLY A 276 14.51 2.40 2.07
C GLY A 276 14.59 2.32 0.54
N SER A 277 14.58 1.10 0.03
CA SER A 277 14.50 0.85 -1.40
C SER A 277 13.07 0.93 -1.94
N ASP A 278 12.06 1.02 -1.09
CA ASP A 278 10.69 1.38 -1.43
C ASP A 278 10.62 2.75 -2.08
N LEU A 279 11.26 3.79 -1.48
CA LEU A 279 11.36 5.10 -2.12
C LEU A 279 12.04 5.04 -3.49
N THR A 280 13.14 4.29 -3.62
CA THR A 280 13.81 4.17 -4.93
C THR A 280 12.89 3.49 -5.94
N ALA A 281 12.09 2.51 -5.50
CA ALA A 281 11.08 1.89 -6.32
C ALA A 281 10.00 2.87 -6.76
N ASP A 282 9.53 3.73 -5.87
CA ASP A 282 8.60 4.81 -6.20
C ASP A 282 9.16 5.75 -7.26
N LEU A 283 10.41 6.17 -7.12
CA LEU A 283 11.11 7.02 -8.09
C LEU A 283 11.18 6.38 -9.48
N VAL A 284 11.45 5.06 -9.53
CA VAL A 284 11.49 4.29 -10.79
C VAL A 284 10.09 4.15 -11.38
N ALA A 285 9.09 3.79 -10.58
CA ALA A 285 7.72 3.59 -11.03
C ALA A 285 7.09 4.87 -11.57
N THR A 286 7.27 5.97 -10.86
CA THR A 286 6.77 7.29 -11.24
C THR A 286 7.62 7.97 -12.31
N LYS A 287 8.82 7.44 -12.60
CA LYS A 287 9.79 8.07 -13.51
C LYS A 287 10.12 9.52 -13.12
N LEU A 288 10.15 9.81 -11.80
CA LEU A 288 10.30 11.17 -11.29
C LEU A 288 11.55 11.87 -11.84
N CYS A 289 12.66 11.16 -11.92
CA CYS A 289 13.96 11.71 -12.35
C CYS A 289 14.21 11.65 -13.86
N ASN A 290 13.18 11.34 -14.67
CA ASN A 290 13.37 11.19 -16.13
C ASN A 290 13.21 12.49 -16.92
N SER A 291 12.79 13.58 -16.26
CA SER A 291 12.61 14.91 -16.85
C SER A 291 13.69 15.88 -16.37
N SER A 292 13.96 16.92 -17.15
CA SER A 292 14.74 18.08 -16.71
C SER A 292 13.93 19.04 -15.82
N ASN A 293 12.61 18.85 -15.74
CA ASN A 293 11.73 19.67 -14.92
C ASN A 293 11.77 19.20 -13.47
N ALA A 294 11.59 20.15 -12.56
CA ALA A 294 11.54 19.84 -11.16
C ALA A 294 10.26 19.08 -10.79
N ALA A 295 10.41 18.10 -9.91
CA ALA A 295 9.32 17.27 -9.44
C ALA A 295 9.54 16.84 -7.99
N MET A 296 8.46 16.63 -7.27
CA MET A 296 8.50 16.15 -5.89
C MET A 296 7.74 14.84 -5.75
N LEU A 297 8.16 13.99 -4.85
CA LEU A 297 7.47 12.77 -4.46
C LEU A 297 7.34 12.74 -2.95
N ILE A 298 6.18 12.31 -2.47
CA ILE A 298 5.89 12.06 -1.06
C ILE A 298 5.38 10.63 -0.97
N ASP A 299 6.10 9.75 -0.31
CA ASP A 299 5.61 8.42 0.04
C ASP A 299 5.08 8.43 1.47
N VAL A 300 3.76 8.38 1.60
CA VAL A 300 3.07 8.46 2.90
C VAL A 300 2.89 7.06 3.46
N GLY A 301 3.77 6.67 4.36
CA GLY A 301 3.71 5.44 5.15
C GLY A 301 3.88 5.74 6.64
N THR A 302 4.24 4.76 7.44
CA THR A 302 4.54 4.94 8.88
C THR A 302 5.63 6.00 9.08
N ASN A 303 6.70 5.95 8.29
CA ASN A 303 7.55 7.10 7.99
C ASN A 303 7.07 7.71 6.68
N THR A 304 7.34 8.99 6.47
CA THR A 304 7.06 9.64 5.20
C THR A 304 8.37 10.05 4.57
N GLU A 305 8.67 9.45 3.44
CA GLU A 305 9.82 9.80 2.61
C GLU A 305 9.43 10.91 1.63
N ILE A 306 10.32 11.89 1.49
CA ILE A 306 10.12 13.01 0.57
C ILE A 306 11.34 13.12 -0.33
N ALA A 307 11.12 13.13 -1.62
CA ALA A 307 12.15 13.29 -2.63
C ALA A 307 11.87 14.50 -3.52
N LEU A 308 12.85 15.38 -3.66
CA LEU A 308 12.82 16.53 -4.57
C LEU A 308 13.83 16.29 -5.69
N TRP A 309 13.34 16.18 -6.91
CA TRP A 309 14.13 16.20 -8.13
C TRP A 309 14.20 17.62 -8.69
N THR A 310 15.36 18.19 -8.79
CA THR A 310 15.57 19.57 -9.29
C THR A 310 15.78 19.64 -10.81
N GLY A 311 15.60 18.54 -11.54
CA GLY A 311 16.04 18.38 -12.92
C GLY A 311 17.52 17.95 -13.06
N LYS A 312 18.29 17.96 -11.96
CA LYS A 312 19.72 17.60 -11.96
C LYS A 312 20.16 16.86 -10.69
N LYS A 313 19.62 17.22 -9.54
CA LYS A 313 19.96 16.66 -8.23
C LYS A 313 18.72 16.04 -7.60
N LEU A 314 18.92 14.95 -6.87
CA LEU A 314 17.91 14.29 -6.08
C LEU A 314 18.18 14.53 -4.59
N LEU A 315 17.32 15.30 -3.95
CA LEU A 315 17.37 15.59 -2.51
C LEU A 315 16.31 14.74 -1.83
N ILE A 316 16.66 14.07 -0.73
CA ILE A 316 15.78 13.14 -0.04
C ILE A 316 15.81 13.38 1.46
N THR A 317 14.67 13.22 2.10
CA THR A 317 14.56 13.15 3.56
C THR A 317 13.48 12.16 3.96
N SER A 318 13.47 11.75 5.23
CA SER A 318 12.42 10.96 5.85
C SER A 318 12.00 11.63 7.16
N VAL A 319 10.70 11.68 7.41
CA VAL A 319 10.12 12.28 8.62
C VAL A 319 9.08 11.34 9.24
N PRO A 320 8.88 11.37 10.58
CA PRO A 320 7.89 10.53 11.25
C PRO A 320 6.48 11.14 11.08
N GLY A 321 5.99 11.19 9.84
CA GLY A 321 4.75 11.87 9.49
C GLY A 321 3.55 10.97 9.23
N GLY A 322 3.75 9.65 9.11
CA GLY A 322 2.74 8.82 8.46
C GLY A 322 1.79 8.02 9.33
N SER A 323 2.13 7.66 10.55
CA SER A 323 1.31 6.73 11.36
C SER A 323 -0.14 7.22 11.57
N ALA A 324 -0.35 8.50 11.84
CA ALA A 324 -1.69 9.07 11.99
C ALA A 324 -2.48 9.06 10.67
N LEU A 325 -1.78 9.24 9.53
CA LEU A 325 -2.36 9.17 8.19
C LEU A 325 -2.65 7.72 7.76
N GLU A 326 -2.03 6.74 8.41
CA GLU A 326 -2.38 5.31 8.33
C GLU A 326 -3.41 4.91 9.40
N SER A 327 -3.99 5.87 10.11
CA SER A 327 -5.00 5.68 11.17
C SER A 327 -4.50 4.99 12.44
N VAL A 328 -3.19 4.88 12.61
CA VAL A 328 -2.57 4.29 13.81
C VAL A 328 -2.50 5.33 14.93
N GLY A 329 -2.97 4.94 16.11
CA GLY A 329 -3.05 5.83 17.28
C GLY A 329 -4.23 6.79 17.28
N ILE A 330 -5.14 6.68 16.32
CA ILE A 330 -6.41 7.40 16.22
C ILE A 330 -7.51 6.62 16.93
N GLN A 331 -8.38 7.29 17.70
CA GLN A 331 -9.41 6.69 18.55
C GLN A 331 -10.29 5.68 17.81
N ASN A 332 -10.80 6.06 16.66
CA ASN A 332 -11.60 5.22 15.77
C ASN A 332 -10.89 5.01 14.42
N GLY A 333 -9.56 4.96 14.45
CA GLY A 333 -8.77 4.68 13.26
C GLY A 333 -8.86 3.21 12.87
N MET A 334 -8.95 2.95 11.57
CA MET A 334 -8.95 1.59 11.01
C MET A 334 -8.27 1.57 9.64
N PRO A 335 -7.77 0.40 9.21
CA PRO A 335 -7.29 0.23 7.84
C PRO A 335 -8.39 0.53 6.81
N PRO A 336 -8.04 0.82 5.54
CA PRO A 336 -9.02 1.01 4.46
C PRO A 336 -9.66 -0.33 4.07
N GLU A 337 -10.61 -0.77 4.90
CA GLU A 337 -11.39 -2.01 4.79
C GLU A 337 -12.89 -1.68 4.82
N SER A 338 -13.75 -2.69 4.62
CA SER A 338 -15.21 -2.53 4.64
C SER A 338 -15.68 -1.80 5.91
N GLY A 339 -16.51 -0.77 5.74
CA GLY A 339 -17.01 0.09 6.82
C GLY A 339 -16.06 1.22 7.22
N ALA A 340 -14.84 1.30 6.66
CA ALA A 340 -13.96 2.46 6.88
C ALA A 340 -14.49 3.69 6.14
N ILE A 341 -14.64 4.79 6.84
CA ILE A 341 -14.98 6.09 6.23
C ILE A 341 -13.78 6.54 5.39
N VAL A 342 -14.01 6.77 4.09
CA VAL A 342 -12.99 7.20 3.12
C VAL A 342 -13.17 8.62 2.66
N HIS A 343 -14.43 9.09 2.53
CA HIS A 343 -14.74 10.45 2.11
C HIS A 343 -15.86 11.06 2.96
N ILE A 344 -15.73 12.35 3.20
CA ILE A 344 -16.76 13.15 3.85
C ILE A 344 -16.91 14.45 3.08
N LYS A 345 -18.14 14.74 2.71
CA LYS A 345 -18.49 15.97 1.98
C LYS A 345 -19.59 16.72 2.70
N GLN A 346 -19.52 18.04 2.68
CA GLN A 346 -20.62 18.88 3.14
C GLN A 346 -21.68 18.97 2.05
N SER A 347 -22.97 18.84 2.42
CA SER A 347 -24.12 19.07 1.56
C SER A 347 -25.09 20.05 2.19
N GLU A 348 -26.09 20.50 1.45
CA GLU A 348 -27.16 21.39 1.97
C GLU A 348 -27.92 20.74 3.14
N ASN A 349 -28.02 19.41 3.16
CA ASN A 349 -28.77 18.66 4.16
C ASN A 349 -27.91 18.07 5.28
N GLY A 350 -26.62 18.44 5.38
CA GLY A 350 -25.69 17.91 6.39
C GLY A 350 -24.45 17.27 5.77
N LEU A 351 -23.89 16.26 6.42
CA LEU A 351 -22.68 15.56 5.96
C LEU A 351 -23.06 14.33 5.16
N ILE A 352 -22.41 14.14 4.01
CA ILE A 352 -22.42 12.88 3.25
C ILE A 352 -21.15 12.13 3.65
N VAL A 353 -21.31 10.93 4.20
CA VAL A 353 -20.23 10.05 4.63
C VAL A 353 -20.20 8.85 3.70
N GLU A 354 -19.08 8.65 3.02
CA GLU A 354 -18.84 7.50 2.15
C GLU A 354 -17.94 6.50 2.86
N THR A 355 -18.34 5.23 2.88
CA THR A 355 -17.57 4.14 3.47
C THR A 355 -17.14 3.13 2.39
N ILE A 356 -16.07 2.40 2.63
CA ILE A 356 -15.68 1.28 1.76
C ILE A 356 -16.82 0.24 1.78
N ASP A 357 -17.14 -0.27 0.59
CA ASP A 357 -18.23 -1.21 0.32
C ASP A 357 -19.63 -0.70 0.69
N ASN A 358 -19.79 0.60 0.96
CA ASN A 358 -21.03 1.22 1.46
C ASN A 358 -21.59 0.53 2.71
N ASP A 359 -20.73 -0.03 3.54
CA ASP A 359 -21.08 -0.65 4.82
C ASP A 359 -21.30 0.38 5.93
N LEU A 360 -21.80 -0.06 7.07
CA LEU A 360 -21.95 0.80 8.25
C LEU A 360 -20.59 1.40 8.64
N ALA A 361 -20.59 2.69 9.00
CA ALA A 361 -19.38 3.37 9.42
C ALA A 361 -18.85 2.76 10.74
N LEU A 362 -17.66 2.17 10.67
CA LEU A 362 -16.98 1.49 11.78
C LEU A 362 -15.75 2.26 12.28
N GLY A 363 -15.28 3.25 11.53
CA GLY A 363 -14.12 4.05 11.86
C GLY A 363 -13.63 4.86 10.67
N PHE A 364 -12.44 5.48 10.80
CA PHE A 364 -11.82 6.31 9.78
C PHE A 364 -10.58 5.63 9.21
N CYS A 365 -10.46 5.52 7.90
CA CYS A 365 -9.13 5.42 7.32
C CYS A 365 -8.48 6.82 7.22
N GLY A 366 -7.22 6.88 6.83
CA GLY A 366 -6.47 8.15 6.83
C GLY A 366 -7.11 9.25 5.97
N SER A 367 -7.65 8.92 4.78
CA SER A 367 -8.35 9.87 3.92
C SER A 367 -9.67 10.35 4.54
N GLY A 368 -10.42 9.46 5.17
CA GLY A 368 -11.64 9.80 5.90
C GLY A 368 -11.37 10.70 7.11
N LEU A 369 -10.28 10.48 7.84
CA LEU A 369 -9.85 11.35 8.93
C LEU A 369 -9.49 12.75 8.41
N LEU A 370 -8.75 12.83 7.32
CA LEU A 370 -8.39 14.10 6.67
C LEU A 370 -9.65 14.87 6.26
N ASP A 371 -10.57 14.22 5.56
CA ASP A 371 -11.82 14.85 5.11
C ASP A 371 -12.66 15.32 6.30
N ALA A 372 -12.73 14.50 7.36
CA ALA A 372 -13.43 14.86 8.60
C ALA A 372 -12.86 16.16 9.22
N ILE A 373 -11.54 16.24 9.39
CA ILE A 373 -10.87 17.42 9.94
C ILE A 373 -11.08 18.63 9.03
N ALA A 374 -11.00 18.47 7.70
CA ALA A 374 -11.23 19.55 6.74
C ALA A 374 -12.65 20.12 6.84
N VAL A 375 -13.65 19.25 6.90
CA VAL A 375 -15.06 19.67 7.08
C VAL A 375 -15.26 20.37 8.42
N LEU A 376 -14.69 19.85 9.51
CA LEU A 376 -14.81 20.48 10.83
C LEU A 376 -14.15 21.87 10.88
N VAL A 377 -13.05 22.08 10.16
CA VAL A 377 -12.42 23.42 10.01
C VAL A 377 -13.29 24.33 9.14
N ALA A 378 -13.78 23.85 7.99
CA ALA A 378 -14.62 24.62 7.07
C ALA A 378 -15.93 25.07 7.73
N THR A 379 -16.55 24.21 8.54
CA THR A 379 -17.79 24.51 9.29
C THR A 379 -17.55 25.26 10.59
N LYS A 380 -16.29 25.62 10.90
CA LYS A 380 -15.89 26.34 12.13
C LYS A 380 -16.18 25.59 13.43
N VAL A 381 -16.47 24.31 13.38
CA VAL A 381 -16.54 23.42 14.55
C VAL A 381 -15.14 23.24 15.15
N LEU A 382 -14.13 23.19 14.28
CA LEU A 382 -12.73 23.14 14.67
C LEU A 382 -12.02 24.46 14.26
N LYS A 383 -11.24 25.03 15.17
CA LYS A 383 -10.38 26.18 14.89
C LYS A 383 -9.11 25.73 14.15
N PRO A 384 -8.46 26.60 13.37
CA PRO A 384 -7.16 26.28 12.76
C PRO A 384 -6.08 25.83 13.76
N SER A 385 -6.21 26.17 15.03
CA SER A 385 -5.32 25.71 16.10
C SER A 385 -5.56 24.26 16.54
N GLY A 386 -6.50 23.54 15.92
CA GLY A 386 -6.86 22.18 16.31
C GLY A 386 -7.80 22.09 17.54
N ARG A 387 -8.27 23.22 18.06
CA ARG A 387 -9.19 23.24 19.21
C ARG A 387 -10.64 23.33 18.74
N PHE A 388 -11.55 22.57 19.35
CA PHE A 388 -12.97 22.73 19.13
C PHE A 388 -13.44 24.15 19.50
N ALA A 389 -14.34 24.72 18.71
CA ALA A 389 -14.87 26.08 18.93
C ALA A 389 -15.72 26.14 20.20
N GLN A 390 -16.45 25.07 20.50
CA GLN A 390 -17.22 24.92 21.73
C GLN A 390 -16.60 23.83 22.60
N SER A 391 -16.75 23.93 23.92
CA SER A 391 -16.25 22.90 24.81
C SER A 391 -17.04 21.59 24.60
N THR A 392 -16.34 20.53 24.27
CA THR A 392 -16.90 19.17 24.14
C THR A 392 -16.87 18.38 25.46
N GLY A 393 -16.46 19.01 26.56
CA GLY A 393 -16.28 18.32 27.85
C GLY A 393 -15.22 17.19 27.82
N GLY A 394 -14.36 17.19 26.78
CA GLY A 394 -13.37 16.12 26.54
C GLY A 394 -13.91 14.92 25.75
N ALA A 395 -15.21 14.88 25.46
CA ALA A 395 -15.83 13.75 24.76
C ALA A 395 -15.51 13.69 23.26
N GLY A 396 -15.07 14.82 22.65
CA GLY A 396 -14.84 14.91 21.22
C GLY A 396 -16.08 15.32 20.41
N PHE A 397 -16.07 15.08 19.10
CA PHE A 397 -17.16 15.40 18.17
C PHE A 397 -17.55 14.16 17.35
N ALA A 398 -18.82 13.77 17.40
CA ALA A 398 -19.37 12.69 16.57
C ALA A 398 -19.83 13.25 15.23
N LEU A 399 -19.33 12.73 14.12
CA LEU A 399 -19.73 13.13 12.76
C LEU A 399 -21.13 12.65 12.40
N ILE A 400 -21.47 11.44 12.83
CA ILE A 400 -22.82 10.86 12.70
C ILE A 400 -23.40 10.75 14.11
N ALA A 401 -24.56 11.37 14.31
CA ALA A 401 -25.26 11.28 15.59
C ALA A 401 -25.51 9.80 15.98
N ASP A 402 -25.34 9.49 17.25
CA ASP A 402 -25.55 8.15 17.81
C ASP A 402 -24.62 7.04 17.29
N ASN A 403 -23.59 7.38 16.48
CA ASN A 403 -22.57 6.42 16.09
C ASN A 403 -21.22 6.71 16.78
N PRO A 404 -20.84 5.97 17.83
CA PRO A 404 -19.61 6.18 18.58
C PRO A 404 -18.34 5.92 17.75
N HIS A 405 -18.43 5.15 16.65
CA HIS A 405 -17.32 4.86 15.75
C HIS A 405 -16.95 6.03 14.83
N THR A 406 -17.73 7.11 14.86
CA THR A 406 -17.48 8.35 14.11
C THR A 406 -17.02 9.50 14.99
N MET A 407 -16.64 9.21 16.24
CA MET A 407 -16.11 10.17 17.20
C MET A 407 -14.68 10.56 16.87
N ILE A 408 -14.40 11.86 16.79
CA ILE A 408 -13.06 12.45 16.70
C ILE A 408 -12.77 13.21 17.99
N ILE A 409 -11.64 12.94 18.61
CA ILE A 409 -11.21 13.60 19.84
C ILE A 409 -10.01 14.53 19.60
N GLY A 410 -9.72 15.40 20.56
CA GLY A 410 -8.62 16.36 20.45
C GLY A 410 -7.25 15.70 20.22
N ARG A 411 -7.04 14.49 20.76
CA ARG A 411 -5.80 13.71 20.55
C ARG A 411 -5.63 13.28 19.09
N ASP A 412 -6.71 12.93 18.40
CA ASP A 412 -6.66 12.53 16.99
C ASP A 412 -6.26 13.72 16.11
N ILE A 413 -6.81 14.90 16.44
CA ILE A 413 -6.48 16.15 15.75
C ILE A 413 -5.02 16.53 15.97
N ASP A 414 -4.51 16.44 17.22
CA ASP A 414 -3.11 16.70 17.54
C ASP A 414 -2.17 15.73 16.78
N ALA A 415 -2.50 14.44 16.72
CA ALA A 415 -1.72 13.46 15.96
C ALA A 415 -1.68 13.82 14.46
N PHE A 416 -2.82 14.18 13.87
CA PHE A 416 -2.89 14.64 12.48
C PHE A 416 -2.09 15.93 12.25
N GLN A 417 -2.20 16.93 13.15
CA GLN A 417 -1.44 18.19 13.06
C GLN A 417 0.07 17.95 13.05
N ARG A 418 0.56 17.07 13.91
CA ARG A 418 1.99 16.71 13.97
C ARG A 418 2.46 16.02 12.69
N ALA A 419 1.68 15.06 12.21
CA ALA A 419 1.98 14.34 10.97
C ALA A 419 2.09 15.30 9.78
N LYS A 420 1.06 16.11 9.57
CA LYS A 420 1.06 17.07 8.46
C LYS A 420 2.13 18.16 8.60
N ALA A 421 2.44 18.61 9.84
CA ALA A 421 3.47 19.61 10.08
C ALA A 421 4.85 19.07 9.69
N ALA A 422 5.16 17.82 10.05
CA ALA A 422 6.43 17.20 9.68
C ALA A 422 6.58 17.12 8.15
N ILE A 423 5.54 16.70 7.44
CA ILE A 423 5.54 16.58 5.98
C ILE A 423 5.70 17.95 5.30
N ALA A 424 4.86 18.93 5.68
CA ALA A 424 4.90 20.26 5.09
C ALA A 424 6.24 20.95 5.30
N SER A 425 6.79 20.89 6.53
CA SER A 425 8.09 21.48 6.86
C SER A 425 9.23 20.81 6.10
N ALA A 426 9.16 19.50 5.93
CA ALA A 426 10.18 18.77 5.19
C ALA A 426 10.19 19.14 3.69
N MET A 427 9.02 19.27 3.07
CA MET A 427 8.90 19.72 1.68
C MET A 427 9.52 21.12 1.50
N GLU A 428 9.15 22.07 2.36
CA GLU A 428 9.68 23.45 2.28
C GLU A 428 11.18 23.50 2.54
N THR A 429 11.70 22.68 3.46
CA THR A 429 13.13 22.63 3.75
C THR A 429 13.94 22.08 2.57
N LEU A 430 13.42 21.07 1.86
CA LEU A 430 14.07 20.59 0.63
C LEU A 430 14.06 21.64 -0.49
N LEU A 431 12.96 22.41 -0.63
CA LEU A 431 12.89 23.52 -1.59
C LEU A 431 13.90 24.62 -1.26
N GLU A 432 14.04 24.98 0.03
CA GLU A 432 15.06 25.93 0.48
C GLU A 432 16.48 25.45 0.11
N PHE A 433 16.81 24.18 0.38
CA PHE A 433 18.13 23.62 0.02
C PHE A 433 18.35 23.60 -1.49
N ALA A 434 17.29 23.43 -2.27
CA ALA A 434 17.35 23.52 -3.72
C ALA A 434 17.34 24.97 -4.24
N GLN A 435 17.07 25.97 -3.39
CA GLN A 435 16.82 27.37 -3.77
C GLN A 435 15.69 27.49 -4.80
N MET A 436 14.60 26.77 -4.57
CA MET A 436 13.45 26.67 -5.47
C MET A 436 12.16 27.08 -4.76
N SER A 437 11.17 27.50 -5.56
CA SER A 437 9.82 27.84 -5.11
C SER A 437 8.80 26.77 -5.55
N TRP A 438 7.57 26.84 -4.99
CA TRP A 438 6.47 25.95 -5.39
C TRP A 438 6.08 26.09 -6.86
N ASP A 439 6.24 27.27 -7.45
CA ASP A 439 5.88 27.54 -8.84
C ASP A 439 6.77 26.78 -9.85
N GLU A 440 7.98 26.42 -9.42
CA GLU A 440 8.93 25.65 -10.25
C GLU A 440 8.63 24.14 -10.24
N ILE A 441 7.77 23.68 -9.30
CA ILE A 441 7.38 22.27 -9.25
C ILE A 441 6.32 21.97 -10.32
N GLU A 442 6.73 21.20 -11.31
CA GLU A 442 5.88 20.82 -12.44
C GLU A 442 5.04 19.55 -12.15
N ARG A 443 5.44 18.78 -11.15
CA ARG A 443 4.80 17.50 -10.85
C ARG A 443 5.00 17.11 -9.38
N LEU A 444 3.92 16.65 -8.73
CA LEU A 444 3.95 16.07 -7.39
C LEU A 444 3.36 14.66 -7.43
N CYS A 445 4.14 13.66 -7.06
CA CYS A 445 3.67 12.29 -6.89
C CYS A 445 3.38 12.04 -5.41
N VAL A 446 2.17 11.61 -5.09
CA VAL A 446 1.79 11.13 -3.74
C VAL A 446 1.69 9.62 -3.81
N CYS A 447 2.62 8.95 -3.15
CA CYS A 447 2.73 7.49 -3.07
C CYS A 447 2.22 6.96 -1.72
N GLY A 448 2.19 5.63 -1.59
CA GLY A 448 1.67 4.95 -0.40
C GLY A 448 0.15 4.77 -0.40
N ALA A 449 -0.33 3.86 0.45
CA ALA A 449 -1.75 3.47 0.48
C ALA A 449 -2.70 4.65 0.78
N PHE A 450 -2.22 5.66 1.50
CA PHE A 450 -2.94 6.91 1.78
C PHE A 450 -3.33 7.67 0.51
N GLY A 451 -2.47 7.67 -0.52
CA GLY A 451 -2.71 8.35 -1.79
C GLY A 451 -3.94 7.84 -2.56
N ARG A 452 -4.41 6.60 -2.30
CA ARG A 452 -5.49 5.98 -3.08
C ARG A 452 -6.82 6.74 -3.03
N HIS A 453 -7.19 7.24 -1.85
CA HIS A 453 -8.46 7.91 -1.58
C HIS A 453 -8.27 9.36 -1.12
N LEU A 454 -7.11 9.95 -1.40
CA LEU A 454 -6.79 11.29 -0.95
C LEU A 454 -7.63 12.35 -1.67
N ASN A 455 -8.33 13.18 -0.89
CA ASN A 455 -8.95 14.39 -1.40
C ASN A 455 -7.90 15.50 -1.45
N ILE A 456 -7.48 15.87 -2.67
CA ILE A 456 -6.41 16.85 -2.90
C ILE A 456 -6.80 18.23 -2.35
N GLU A 457 -8.04 18.68 -2.58
CA GLU A 457 -8.51 19.99 -2.13
C GLU A 457 -8.49 20.09 -0.61
N ASN A 458 -8.99 19.07 0.09
CA ASN A 458 -8.98 19.03 1.55
C ASN A 458 -7.55 18.94 2.09
N ALA A 459 -6.67 18.19 1.44
CA ALA A 459 -5.27 18.09 1.82
C ALA A 459 -4.52 19.42 1.67
N GLN A 460 -4.81 20.18 0.61
CA GLN A 460 -4.28 21.53 0.41
C GLN A 460 -4.89 22.53 1.41
N ALA A 461 -6.20 22.47 1.67
CA ALA A 461 -6.88 23.34 2.62
C ALA A 461 -6.33 23.20 4.05
N LEU A 462 -5.94 22.00 4.44
CA LEU A 462 -5.32 21.74 5.74
C LEU A 462 -3.80 21.97 5.75
N GLY A 463 -3.15 22.17 4.61
CA GLY A 463 -1.71 22.35 4.46
C GLY A 463 -0.91 21.06 4.60
N LEU A 464 -1.47 19.92 4.22
CA LEU A 464 -0.74 18.67 4.03
C LEU A 464 -0.08 18.63 2.66
N LEU A 465 -0.77 19.10 1.61
CA LEU A 465 -0.22 19.24 0.26
C LEU A 465 0.05 20.71 -0.07
N PRO A 466 1.05 20.97 -0.96
CA PRO A 466 1.45 22.31 -1.35
C PRO A 466 0.40 23.01 -2.24
N PRO A 467 0.51 24.35 -2.39
CA PRO A 467 -0.42 25.17 -3.16
C PRO A 467 -0.10 25.13 -4.68
N ILE A 468 0.02 23.94 -5.24
CA ILE A 468 0.22 23.73 -6.68
C ILE A 468 -1.09 23.29 -7.32
N SER A 469 -1.21 23.46 -8.65
CA SER A 469 -2.44 23.06 -9.36
C SER A 469 -2.71 21.56 -9.18
N PRO A 470 -3.98 21.16 -8.86
CA PRO A 470 -4.36 19.77 -8.70
C PRO A 470 -3.99 18.86 -9.88
N GLU A 471 -3.96 19.40 -11.11
CA GLU A 471 -3.59 18.65 -12.31
C GLU A 471 -2.10 18.23 -12.33
N LYS A 472 -1.25 18.89 -11.52
CA LYS A 472 0.15 18.53 -11.32
C LYS A 472 0.34 17.47 -10.24
N ILE A 473 -0.73 17.06 -9.54
CA ILE A 473 -0.68 16.09 -8.45
C ILE A 473 -1.15 14.73 -8.94
N GLU A 474 -0.29 13.74 -8.83
CA GLU A 474 -0.56 12.35 -9.21
C GLU A 474 -0.63 11.46 -7.98
N LEU A 475 -1.66 10.62 -7.90
CA LEU A 475 -1.85 9.67 -6.81
C LEU A 475 -1.40 8.27 -7.25
N ASN A 476 -0.37 7.73 -6.59
CA ASN A 476 0.33 6.50 -6.99
C ASN A 476 0.42 5.52 -5.81
N ALA A 477 -0.70 4.96 -5.38
CA ALA A 477 -0.80 4.17 -4.15
C ALA A 477 0.10 2.90 -4.08
N ASP A 478 0.46 2.33 -5.23
CA ASP A 478 1.22 1.07 -5.30
C ASP A 478 2.58 1.24 -6.02
N ALA A 479 3.16 2.44 -5.98
CA ALA A 479 4.37 2.75 -6.72
C ALA A 479 5.58 1.91 -6.27
N SER A 480 5.77 1.64 -4.98
CA SER A 480 6.87 0.83 -4.46
C SER A 480 6.83 -0.62 -4.98
N LEU A 481 5.66 -1.25 -4.97
CA LEU A 481 5.49 -2.57 -5.58
C LEU A 481 5.74 -2.50 -7.10
N ALA A 482 5.20 -1.48 -7.77
CA ALA A 482 5.37 -1.30 -9.22
C ALA A 482 6.84 -1.10 -9.61
N GLY A 483 7.61 -0.33 -8.86
CA GLY A 483 9.05 -0.17 -9.08
C GLY A 483 9.83 -1.47 -8.86
N CYS A 484 9.45 -2.26 -7.86
CA CYS A 484 10.00 -3.60 -7.64
C CYS A 484 9.72 -4.53 -8.83
N GLU A 485 8.51 -4.51 -9.37
CA GLU A 485 8.13 -5.25 -10.58
C GLU A 485 8.95 -4.82 -11.80
N LEU A 486 9.16 -3.51 -11.98
CA LEU A 486 10.02 -2.99 -13.04
C LEU A 486 11.46 -3.48 -12.91
N ALA A 487 12.02 -3.53 -11.69
CA ALA A 487 13.34 -4.09 -11.44
C ALA A 487 13.40 -5.60 -11.73
N LEU A 488 12.34 -6.33 -11.41
CA LEU A 488 12.22 -7.76 -11.72
C LEU A 488 12.19 -8.02 -13.23
N LEU A 489 11.49 -7.16 -13.98
CA LEU A 489 11.25 -7.35 -15.42
C LEU A 489 12.38 -6.86 -16.32
N CYS A 490 13.25 -5.97 -15.85
CA CYS A 490 14.33 -5.41 -16.65
C CYS A 490 15.60 -5.16 -15.84
N LYS A 491 16.74 -5.74 -16.27
CA LYS A 491 18.04 -5.54 -15.61
C LYS A 491 18.49 -4.09 -15.63
N ASP A 492 18.15 -3.33 -16.66
CA ASP A 492 18.50 -1.91 -16.77
C ASP A 492 17.87 -1.08 -15.65
N ASN A 493 16.71 -1.52 -15.15
CA ASN A 493 16.07 -0.86 -14.02
C ASN A 493 16.82 -1.11 -12.71
N VAL A 494 17.47 -2.27 -12.51
CA VAL A 494 18.33 -2.50 -11.32
C VAL A 494 19.50 -1.52 -11.32
N ALA A 495 20.16 -1.34 -12.47
CA ALA A 495 21.22 -0.32 -12.61
C ALA A 495 20.69 1.10 -12.37
N LEU A 496 19.43 1.37 -12.70
CA LEU A 496 18.78 2.66 -12.40
C LEU A 496 18.59 2.86 -10.90
N PHE A 497 18.19 1.82 -10.14
CA PHE A 497 18.14 1.89 -8.68
C PHE A 497 19.52 2.24 -8.08
N GLU A 498 20.57 1.54 -8.51
CA GLU A 498 21.93 1.80 -8.04
C GLU A 498 22.38 3.23 -8.35
N LYS A 499 22.09 3.72 -9.58
CA LYS A 499 22.41 5.08 -9.98
C LYS A 499 21.64 6.12 -9.16
N MET A 500 20.34 5.91 -8.89
CA MET A 500 19.55 6.82 -8.07
C MET A 500 20.08 6.86 -6.64
N THR A 501 20.35 5.70 -6.03
CA THR A 501 20.91 5.59 -4.69
C THR A 501 22.26 6.31 -4.58
N ALA A 502 23.16 6.12 -5.55
CA ALA A 502 24.49 6.72 -5.53
C ALA A 502 24.49 8.25 -5.70
N ASN A 503 23.48 8.81 -6.36
CA ASN A 503 23.38 10.26 -6.62
C ASN A 503 22.41 10.99 -5.69
N ALA A 504 21.75 10.29 -4.78
CA ALA A 504 20.83 10.88 -3.81
C ALA A 504 21.59 11.64 -2.73
N GLN A 505 21.11 12.84 -2.40
CA GLN A 505 21.58 13.64 -1.27
C GLN A 505 20.54 13.51 -0.15
N THR A 506 20.89 12.79 0.91
CA THR A 506 20.02 12.58 2.07
C THR A 506 20.26 13.63 3.14
N TYR A 507 19.18 14.11 3.75
CA TYR A 507 19.21 15.14 4.78
C TYR A 507 18.52 14.65 6.05
N ASN A 508 19.18 14.82 7.19
CA ASN A 508 18.56 14.68 8.51
C ASN A 508 18.04 16.04 8.96
N LEU A 509 16.74 16.26 8.83
CA LEU A 509 16.11 17.56 9.14
C LEU A 509 16.10 17.89 10.63
N SER A 510 16.26 16.91 11.52
CA SER A 510 16.34 17.17 12.97
C SER A 510 17.57 17.99 13.36
N LEU A 511 18.56 18.10 12.47
CA LEU A 511 19.77 18.90 12.66
C LEU A 511 19.66 20.30 12.07
N ILE A 512 18.52 20.66 11.47
CA ILE A 512 18.30 21.91 10.74
C ILE A 512 17.42 22.84 11.58
N PRO A 513 17.97 23.96 12.12
CA PRO A 513 17.20 24.87 12.97
C PRO A 513 15.94 25.45 12.29
N SER A 514 16.01 25.83 11.02
CA SER A 514 14.87 26.35 10.27
C SER A 514 13.74 25.34 10.09
N TYR A 515 14.00 24.04 10.20
CA TYR A 515 12.97 23.00 10.14
C TYR A 515 12.04 23.06 11.36
N GLU A 516 12.58 23.26 12.56
CA GLU A 516 11.80 23.33 13.80
C GLU A 516 10.82 24.53 13.79
N ASP A 517 11.29 25.70 13.35
CA ASP A 517 10.43 26.89 13.23
C ASP A 517 9.30 26.66 12.23
N ARG A 518 9.58 26.04 11.07
CA ARG A 518 8.55 25.66 10.10
C ARG A 518 7.59 24.64 10.67
N TYR A 519 8.09 23.65 11.39
CA TYR A 519 7.24 22.62 12.01
C TYR A 519 6.22 23.26 12.96
N ILE A 520 6.62 24.20 13.80
CA ILE A 520 5.71 24.92 14.70
C ILE A 520 4.67 25.71 13.90
N ASN A 521 5.06 26.39 12.84
CA ASN A 521 4.15 27.15 11.98
C ASN A 521 3.14 26.26 11.27
N HIS A 522 3.58 25.08 10.83
CA HIS A 522 2.73 24.10 10.15
C HIS A 522 1.83 23.27 11.08
N LEU A 523 1.91 23.39 12.40
CA LEU A 523 0.92 22.80 13.30
C LEU A 523 -0.50 23.36 13.07
N LEU A 524 -0.61 24.58 12.54
CA LEU A 524 -1.91 25.16 12.22
C LEU A 524 -2.55 24.47 11.01
N LEU A 525 -3.85 24.16 11.10
CA LEU A 525 -4.67 23.60 10.02
C LEU A 525 -5.02 24.72 9.02
N LYS A 526 -4.07 25.08 8.17
CA LYS A 526 -4.16 26.15 7.17
C LYS A 526 -3.37 25.75 5.93
N PRO A 527 -3.77 26.27 4.74
CA PRO A 527 -2.98 26.07 3.52
C PRO A 527 -1.52 26.52 3.69
N ILE A 528 -0.61 25.80 3.01
CA ILE A 528 0.76 26.25 2.80
C ILE A 528 0.71 27.53 1.94
N LYS A 529 1.51 28.52 2.27
CA LYS A 529 1.53 29.77 1.51
C LYS A 529 2.36 29.62 0.24
N SER A 530 1.84 30.15 -0.88
CA SER A 530 2.64 30.38 -2.07
C SER A 530 3.49 31.64 -1.84
N GLY A 531 4.82 31.52 -1.85
CA GLY A 531 5.72 32.66 -1.70
C GLY A 531 7.09 32.26 -1.21
N GLU A 532 8.08 33.19 -1.24
CA GLU A 532 9.42 32.97 -0.73
C GLU A 532 9.40 32.53 0.73
N PHE A 533 10.23 31.54 1.05
CA PHE A 533 10.40 31.02 2.41
C PHE A 533 10.91 32.15 3.31
N SER A 534 10.04 32.69 4.17
CA SER A 534 10.37 33.76 5.13
C SER A 534 10.89 33.18 6.45
#